data_57d5b31f467da662602b065330b43f48
#
_entry.id   57d5b31f467da662602b065330b43f48
#
_cell.length_a   1.000
_cell.length_b   1.000
_cell.length_c   1.000
_cell.angle_alpha   90.00
_cell.angle_beta   90.00
_cell.angle_gamma   90.00
#
_symmetry.space_group_name_H-M   'P 1'
#
loop_
_entity.id
_entity.type
_entity.pdbx_description
1 polymer ?
#
loop_
_entity_poly.entity_id
_entity_poly.type
_entity_poly.pdbx_seq_one_letter_code
_entity_poly.pdbx_strand_id
1 'polypeptide(L)'
;ALQAAPQSVFDLADPKWKGQVAIADPRFGSTSFHVAALYALAGDDKMDEFFRRLKANGVRIVEGNSVVRDLVARGDVKTGLTDTDDVNVAIENGQPVGMVLPDREGLGVPVMPNMVSLIAGAPHPEEARKLIDYLLSADVERQLAQSEAVQIPLHAGVPGPKNIPAIETFKPMTLDYAKAASRVDDVTKRLATILGL
;
A
#
# COMPACT_ATOMS: atom_id res chain seq x y z
N ALA A 1 15.91 3.17 15.93
CA ALA A 1 15.65 3.77 14.60
C ALA A 1 14.15 3.81 14.29
N LEU A 2 13.39 2.72 14.45
CA LEU A 2 11.94 2.69 14.14
C LEU A 2 11.07 3.56 15.06
N GLN A 3 11.50 3.85 16.30
CA GLN A 3 10.76 4.73 17.21
C GLN A 3 10.67 6.19 16.73
N ALA A 4 11.56 6.60 15.85
CA ALA A 4 11.54 7.92 15.22
C ALA A 4 10.89 7.94 13.83
N ALA A 5 10.44 6.76 13.33
CA ALA A 5 9.80 6.64 12.04
C ALA A 5 8.39 7.27 12.05
N PRO A 6 7.86 7.69 10.88
CA PRO A 6 6.49 8.15 10.74
C PRO A 6 5.51 7.08 11.24
N GLN A 7 4.53 7.46 12.04
CA GLN A 7 3.49 6.54 12.54
C GLN A 7 2.16 6.76 11.80
N SER A 8 2.00 7.86 11.11
CA SER A 8 0.87 8.16 10.23
C SER A 8 1.37 8.50 8.83
N VAL A 9 0.55 8.24 7.82
CA VAL A 9 0.82 8.71 6.44
C VAL A 9 1.01 10.23 6.43
N PHE A 10 0.27 10.96 7.25
CA PHE A 10 0.37 12.42 7.34
C PHE A 10 1.71 12.93 7.89
N ASP A 11 2.42 12.11 8.68
CA ASP A 11 3.73 12.46 9.22
C ASP A 11 4.79 12.61 8.11
N LEU A 12 4.58 12.00 6.94
CA LEU A 12 5.48 12.14 5.79
C LEU A 12 5.63 13.59 5.31
N ALA A 13 4.63 14.43 5.58
CA ALA A 13 4.68 15.85 5.27
C ALA A 13 5.27 16.73 6.40
N ASP A 14 5.79 16.12 7.49
CA ASP A 14 6.48 16.85 8.54
C ASP A 14 7.81 17.43 8.01
N PRO A 15 8.13 18.70 8.27
CA PRO A 15 9.39 19.34 7.85
C PRO A 15 10.67 18.60 8.24
N LYS A 16 10.64 17.80 9.33
CA LYS A 16 11.79 16.96 9.74
C LYS A 16 12.20 15.92 8.68
N TRP A 17 11.27 15.58 7.77
CA TRP A 17 11.50 14.62 6.68
C TRP A 17 11.82 15.30 5.34
N LYS A 18 12.12 16.60 5.32
CA LYS A 18 12.39 17.35 4.08
C LYS A 18 13.47 16.68 3.24
N GLY A 19 13.13 16.34 1.98
CA GLY A 19 14.00 15.64 1.04
C GLY A 19 14.32 14.19 1.40
N GLN A 20 13.65 13.61 2.41
CA GLN A 20 13.92 12.28 2.94
C GLN A 20 12.76 11.30 2.78
N VAL A 21 11.80 11.62 1.91
CA VAL A 21 10.62 10.80 1.64
C VAL A 21 10.56 10.39 0.18
N ALA A 22 10.22 9.14 -0.09
CA ALA A 22 9.84 8.66 -1.42
C ALA A 22 8.45 8.04 -1.40
N ILE A 23 7.70 8.19 -2.48
CA ILE A 23 6.44 7.48 -2.75
C ILE A 23 6.41 7.01 -4.19
N ALA A 24 5.70 5.91 -4.45
CA ALA A 24 5.38 5.53 -5.82
C ALA A 24 4.42 6.55 -6.44
N ASP A 25 4.45 6.67 -7.77
CA ASP A 25 3.57 7.59 -8.51
C ASP A 25 2.09 7.29 -8.16
N PRO A 26 1.38 8.24 -7.55
CA PRO A 26 0.02 8.01 -7.07
C PRO A 26 -1.03 7.91 -8.19
N ARG A 27 -0.60 7.97 -9.44
CA ARG A 27 -1.48 7.75 -10.60
C ARG A 27 -1.62 6.28 -10.98
N PHE A 28 -0.79 5.40 -10.42
CA PHE A 28 -0.71 3.99 -10.84
C PHE A 28 -0.71 3.02 -9.66
N GLY A 29 -1.03 1.77 -9.97
CA GLY A 29 -0.90 0.62 -9.08
C GLY A 29 -1.70 0.73 -7.78
N SER A 30 -1.24 0.03 -6.76
CA SER A 30 -1.83 0.04 -5.42
C SER A 30 -1.82 1.42 -4.77
N THR A 31 -0.81 2.24 -5.08
CA THR A 31 -0.69 3.61 -4.57
C THR A 31 -1.85 4.50 -5.00
N SER A 32 -2.34 4.38 -6.25
CA SER A 32 -3.50 5.17 -6.72
C SER A 32 -4.76 4.85 -5.94
N PHE A 33 -5.01 3.58 -5.65
CA PHE A 33 -6.16 3.18 -4.84
C PHE A 33 -6.02 3.62 -3.38
N HIS A 34 -4.82 3.43 -2.78
CA HIS A 34 -4.55 3.88 -1.41
C HIS A 34 -4.83 5.38 -1.24
N VAL A 35 -4.34 6.18 -2.16
CA VAL A 35 -4.55 7.62 -2.11
C VAL A 35 -6.02 7.98 -2.33
N ALA A 36 -6.71 7.34 -3.28
CA ALA A 36 -8.15 7.54 -3.47
C ALA A 36 -8.97 7.18 -2.21
N ALA A 37 -8.58 6.12 -1.50
CA ALA A 37 -9.18 5.75 -0.23
C ALA A 37 -8.98 6.83 0.84
N LEU A 38 -7.78 7.41 0.94
CA LEU A 38 -7.51 8.51 1.86
C LEU A 38 -8.35 9.76 1.53
N TYR A 39 -8.50 10.10 0.24
CA TYR A 39 -9.40 11.18 -0.18
C TYR A 39 -10.86 10.90 0.19
N ALA A 40 -11.32 9.65 0.02
CA ALA A 40 -12.68 9.26 0.38
C ALA A 40 -12.97 9.35 1.89
N LEU A 41 -11.94 9.15 2.72
CA LEU A 41 -12.04 9.17 4.18
C LEU A 41 -11.77 10.54 4.80
N ALA A 42 -10.68 11.18 4.37
CA ALA A 42 -10.21 12.41 5.01
C ALA A 42 -10.75 13.69 4.36
N GLY A 43 -11.30 13.58 3.16
CA GLY A 43 -11.84 14.69 2.37
C GLY A 43 -10.78 15.41 1.54
N ASP A 44 -11.28 16.11 0.51
CA ASP A 44 -10.44 16.70 -0.54
C ASP A 44 -9.50 17.78 0.01
N ASP A 45 -10.00 18.72 0.78
CA ASP A 45 -9.19 19.85 1.26
C ASP A 45 -8.01 19.39 2.11
N LYS A 46 -8.23 18.43 3.01
CA LYS A 46 -7.18 17.88 3.86
C LYS A 46 -6.14 17.13 3.06
N MET A 47 -6.56 16.35 2.07
CA MET A 47 -5.64 15.58 1.23
C MET A 47 -4.88 16.46 0.26
N ASP A 48 -5.52 17.46 -0.33
CA ASP A 48 -4.85 18.45 -1.17
C ASP A 48 -3.75 19.19 -0.40
N GLU A 49 -4.05 19.63 0.83
CA GLU A 49 -3.07 20.30 1.68
C GLU A 49 -1.92 19.36 2.05
N PHE A 50 -2.21 18.10 2.37
CA PHE A 50 -1.20 17.09 2.64
C PHE A 50 -0.24 16.93 1.45
N PHE A 51 -0.76 16.76 0.23
CA PHE A 51 0.08 16.58 -0.96
C PHE A 51 0.84 17.86 -1.36
N ARG A 52 0.27 19.05 -1.17
CA ARG A 52 1.01 20.31 -1.36
C ARG A 52 2.19 20.40 -0.39
N ARG A 53 1.98 20.06 0.88
CA ARG A 53 3.05 20.04 1.89
C ARG A 53 4.11 18.99 1.58
N LEU A 54 3.69 17.80 1.17
CA LEU A 54 4.58 16.71 0.78
C LEU A 54 5.47 17.13 -0.41
N LYS A 55 4.88 17.79 -1.43
CA LYS A 55 5.63 18.39 -2.56
C LYS A 55 6.61 19.46 -2.07
N ALA A 56 6.16 20.39 -1.24
CA ALA A 56 7.01 21.46 -0.69
C ALA A 56 8.17 20.90 0.15
N ASN A 57 7.97 19.73 0.77
CA ASN A 57 9.00 18.98 1.47
C ASN A 57 9.97 18.25 0.54
N GLY A 58 9.78 18.31 -0.77
CA GLY A 58 10.69 17.67 -1.74
C GLY A 58 10.57 16.15 -1.76
N VAL A 59 9.34 15.62 -1.71
CA VAL A 59 9.09 14.18 -1.89
C VAL A 59 9.64 13.71 -3.23
N ARG A 60 10.29 12.55 -3.25
CA ARG A 60 10.68 11.86 -4.48
C ARG A 60 9.52 10.98 -4.93
N ILE A 61 8.97 11.30 -6.10
CA ILE A 61 7.95 10.48 -6.75
C ILE A 61 8.65 9.59 -7.76
N VAL A 62 8.46 8.28 -7.63
CA VAL A 62 9.14 7.27 -8.42
C VAL A 62 8.17 6.30 -9.07
N GLU A 63 8.63 5.53 -10.03
CA GLU A 63 7.80 4.71 -10.92
C GLU A 63 7.09 3.52 -10.23
N GLY A 64 7.56 3.08 -9.04
CA GLY A 64 6.93 1.93 -8.36
C GLY A 64 7.38 1.75 -6.93
N ASN A 65 6.67 0.88 -6.22
CA ASN A 65 6.89 0.56 -4.82
C ASN A 65 8.26 -0.09 -4.57
N SER A 66 8.73 -0.95 -5.46
CA SER A 66 10.07 -1.56 -5.39
C SER A 66 11.19 -0.51 -5.47
N VAL A 67 10.99 0.56 -6.25
CA VAL A 67 11.95 1.67 -6.32
C VAL A 67 11.97 2.47 -5.02
N VAL A 68 10.81 2.68 -4.39
CA VAL A 68 10.73 3.30 -3.05
C VAL A 68 11.53 2.47 -2.03
N ARG A 69 11.29 1.16 -2.00
CA ARG A 69 12.03 0.20 -1.16
C ARG A 69 13.53 0.34 -1.35
N ASP A 70 14.00 0.34 -2.60
CA ASP A 70 15.43 0.40 -2.93
C ASP A 70 16.08 1.71 -2.51
N LEU A 71 15.37 2.85 -2.65
CA LEU A 71 15.85 4.15 -2.18
C LEU A 71 16.04 4.18 -0.66
N VAL A 72 15.10 3.59 0.09
CA VAL A 72 15.21 3.50 1.56
C VAL A 72 16.34 2.54 1.94
N ALA A 73 16.42 1.39 1.30
CA ALA A 73 17.44 0.36 1.59
C ALA A 73 18.86 0.87 1.36
N ARG A 74 19.08 1.70 0.33
CA ARG A 74 20.38 2.35 0.07
C ARG A 74 20.65 3.57 0.95
N GLY A 75 19.66 4.06 1.68
CA GLY A 75 19.78 5.28 2.48
C GLY A 75 19.68 6.59 1.67
N ASP A 76 19.23 6.52 0.42
CA ASP A 76 19.00 7.69 -0.45
C ASP A 76 17.87 8.57 0.09
N VAL A 77 16.91 7.97 0.78
CA VAL A 77 15.89 8.58 1.62
C VAL A 77 15.74 7.80 2.92
N LYS A 78 15.16 8.41 3.94
CA LYS A 78 15.00 7.77 5.26
C LYS A 78 13.69 7.01 5.42
N THR A 79 12.67 7.36 4.65
CA THR A 79 11.35 6.74 4.73
C THR A 79 10.66 6.77 3.38
N GLY A 80 9.70 5.87 3.19
CA GLY A 80 8.88 5.82 2.00
C GLY A 80 7.55 5.13 2.25
N LEU A 81 6.57 5.42 1.40
CA LEU A 81 5.29 4.72 1.38
C LEU A 81 5.35 3.67 0.27
N THR A 82 5.20 2.39 0.67
CA THR A 82 5.28 1.23 -0.23
C THR A 82 4.42 0.09 0.29
N ASP A 83 4.36 -1.02 -0.43
CA ASP A 83 3.59 -2.19 -0.05
C ASP A 83 4.38 -3.12 0.90
N THR A 84 3.69 -3.98 1.63
CA THR A 84 4.29 -4.87 2.64
C THR A 84 5.21 -5.93 2.04
N ASP A 85 4.89 -6.45 0.88
CA ASP A 85 5.70 -7.42 0.14
C ASP A 85 7.05 -6.81 -0.31
N ASP A 86 7.06 -5.59 -0.80
CA ASP A 86 8.30 -4.88 -1.14
C ASP A 86 9.22 -4.74 0.07
N VAL A 87 8.67 -4.34 1.24
CA VAL A 87 9.48 -4.23 2.46
C VAL A 87 9.98 -5.60 2.92
N ASN A 88 9.14 -6.65 2.80
CA ASN A 88 9.54 -8.01 3.14
C ASN A 88 10.73 -8.49 2.32
N VAL A 89 10.71 -8.27 1.01
CA VAL A 89 11.85 -8.60 0.12
C VAL A 89 13.14 -7.96 0.61
N ALA A 90 13.11 -6.70 1.03
CA ALA A 90 14.29 -6.04 1.58
C ALA A 90 14.75 -6.64 2.91
N ILE A 91 13.82 -7.00 3.80
CA ILE A 91 14.12 -7.65 5.09
C ILE A 91 14.73 -9.03 4.87
N GLU A 92 14.16 -9.87 3.99
CA GLU A 92 14.65 -11.21 3.68
C GLU A 92 16.06 -11.16 3.06
N ASN A 93 16.36 -10.11 2.28
CA ASN A 93 17.69 -9.86 1.73
C ASN A 93 18.66 -9.22 2.75
N GLY A 94 18.30 -9.12 4.02
CA GLY A 94 19.17 -8.58 5.08
C GLY A 94 19.47 -7.08 4.96
N GLN A 95 18.67 -6.34 4.21
CA GLN A 95 18.84 -4.89 4.05
C GLN A 95 18.46 -4.15 5.35
N PRO A 96 19.09 -3.01 5.66
CA PRO A 96 18.89 -2.30 6.93
C PRO A 96 17.59 -1.47 6.93
N VAL A 97 16.46 -2.11 6.67
CA VAL A 97 15.13 -1.50 6.65
C VAL A 97 14.23 -2.03 7.75
N GLY A 98 13.18 -1.31 8.06
CA GLY A 98 12.11 -1.77 8.95
C GLY A 98 10.76 -1.34 8.41
N MET A 99 9.71 -2.05 8.83
CA MET A 99 8.33 -1.82 8.44
C MET A 99 7.55 -1.13 9.55
N VAL A 100 6.79 -0.11 9.18
CA VAL A 100 5.78 0.51 10.04
C VAL A 100 4.45 0.45 9.31
N LEU A 101 3.45 -0.17 9.93
CA LEU A 101 2.06 -0.08 9.46
C LEU A 101 1.50 1.26 9.98
N PRO A 102 1.20 2.23 9.09
CA PRO A 102 0.79 3.56 9.53
C PRO A 102 -0.63 3.59 10.08
N ASP A 103 -0.93 4.64 10.84
CA ASP A 103 -2.29 4.97 11.30
C ASP A 103 -2.98 3.91 12.18
N ARG A 104 -2.22 3.00 12.81
CA ARG A 104 -2.75 1.91 13.65
C ARG A 104 -3.67 2.42 14.76
N GLU A 105 -3.37 3.56 15.35
CA GLU A 105 -4.14 4.20 16.42
C GLU A 105 -5.12 5.26 15.89
N GLY A 106 -5.05 5.59 14.60
CA GLY A 106 -5.85 6.63 13.93
C GLY A 106 -6.88 6.07 12.97
N LEU A 107 -6.72 6.40 11.69
CA LEU A 107 -7.61 5.98 10.61
C LEU A 107 -7.67 4.46 10.42
N GLY A 108 -6.68 3.75 10.89
CA GLY A 108 -6.47 2.34 10.67
C GLY A 108 -5.50 2.09 9.51
N VAL A 109 -4.97 0.87 9.45
CA VAL A 109 -4.04 0.44 8.40
C VAL A 109 -4.82 0.11 7.13
N PRO A 110 -4.49 0.68 5.96
CA PRO A 110 -5.16 0.32 4.73
C PRO A 110 -4.85 -1.13 4.37
N VAL A 111 -5.90 -1.92 4.19
CA VAL A 111 -5.82 -3.32 3.75
C VAL A 111 -6.40 -3.38 2.35
N MET A 112 -5.60 -3.80 1.38
CA MET A 112 -6.04 -3.97 0.00
C MET A 112 -6.06 -5.45 -0.34
N PRO A 113 -7.25 -6.04 -0.58
CA PRO A 113 -7.33 -7.44 -0.97
C PRO A 113 -6.85 -7.62 -2.41
N ASN A 114 -6.10 -8.69 -2.66
CA ASN A 114 -5.96 -9.20 -4.03
C ASN A 114 -7.30 -9.76 -4.48
N MET A 115 -7.61 -9.60 -5.75
CA MET A 115 -8.89 -9.99 -6.31
C MET A 115 -8.69 -10.83 -7.56
N VAL A 116 -9.59 -11.78 -7.79
CA VAL A 116 -9.72 -12.51 -9.03
C VAL A 116 -11.13 -12.33 -9.59
N SER A 117 -11.25 -12.16 -10.90
CA SER A 117 -12.54 -11.90 -11.56
C SER A 117 -12.69 -12.74 -12.83
N LEU A 118 -13.91 -13.21 -13.06
CA LEU A 118 -14.28 -13.82 -14.34
C LEU A 118 -14.59 -12.71 -15.35
N ILE A 119 -13.88 -12.72 -16.48
CA ILE A 119 -14.12 -11.76 -17.56
C ILE A 119 -15.45 -12.10 -18.24
N ALA A 120 -16.31 -11.10 -18.43
CA ALA A 120 -17.56 -11.25 -19.16
C ALA A 120 -17.27 -11.71 -20.60
N GLY A 121 -17.96 -12.76 -21.06
CA GLY A 121 -17.73 -13.33 -22.38
C GLY A 121 -16.47 -14.16 -22.52
N ALA A 122 -15.84 -14.58 -21.40
CA ALA A 122 -14.70 -15.50 -21.43
C ALA A 122 -15.03 -16.77 -22.24
N PRO A 123 -14.11 -17.26 -23.08
CA PRO A 123 -14.37 -18.40 -23.96
C PRO A 123 -14.54 -19.73 -23.22
N HIS A 124 -14.00 -19.86 -22.02
CA HIS A 124 -14.02 -21.05 -21.18
C HIS A 124 -14.45 -20.71 -19.73
N PRO A 125 -15.72 -20.29 -19.51
CA PRO A 125 -16.16 -19.79 -18.22
C PRO A 125 -16.17 -20.86 -17.11
N GLU A 126 -16.44 -22.09 -17.41
CA GLU A 126 -16.49 -23.18 -16.43
C GLU A 126 -15.08 -23.57 -15.93
N GLU A 127 -14.10 -23.61 -16.83
CA GLU A 127 -12.69 -23.81 -16.47
C GLU A 127 -12.15 -22.63 -15.67
N ALA A 128 -12.52 -21.42 -16.05
CA ALA A 128 -12.14 -20.22 -15.33
C ALA A 128 -12.73 -20.20 -13.90
N ARG A 129 -13.97 -20.65 -13.70
CA ARG A 129 -14.56 -20.81 -12.34
C ARG A 129 -13.77 -21.79 -11.49
N LYS A 130 -13.41 -22.95 -12.04
CA LYS A 130 -12.58 -23.94 -11.33
C LYS A 130 -11.23 -23.37 -10.93
N LEU A 131 -10.62 -22.57 -11.81
CA LEU A 131 -9.36 -21.86 -11.49
C LEU A 131 -9.57 -20.83 -10.37
N ILE A 132 -10.65 -20.07 -10.42
CA ILE A 132 -10.99 -19.10 -9.36
C ILE A 132 -11.17 -19.81 -8.01
N ASP A 133 -11.93 -20.90 -7.98
CA ASP A 133 -12.15 -21.70 -6.76
C ASP A 133 -10.83 -22.24 -6.19
N TYR A 134 -9.92 -22.70 -7.07
CA TYR A 134 -8.59 -23.13 -6.66
C TYR A 134 -7.75 -21.96 -6.11
N LEU A 135 -7.71 -20.82 -6.79
CA LEU A 135 -6.96 -19.63 -6.37
C LEU A 135 -7.45 -19.07 -5.02
N LEU A 136 -8.74 -19.21 -4.74
CA LEU A 136 -9.36 -18.78 -3.48
C LEU A 136 -9.28 -19.85 -2.37
N SER A 137 -8.60 -20.98 -2.58
CA SER A 137 -8.49 -22.03 -1.57
C SER A 137 -7.50 -21.67 -0.46
N ALA A 138 -7.72 -22.22 0.73
CA ALA A 138 -6.82 -22.10 1.87
C ALA A 138 -5.39 -22.59 1.59
N ASP A 139 -5.24 -23.56 0.67
CA ASP A 139 -3.92 -24.06 0.27
C ASP A 139 -3.14 -23.04 -0.55
N VAL A 140 -3.81 -22.33 -1.46
CA VAL A 140 -3.16 -21.23 -2.22
C VAL A 140 -2.86 -20.04 -1.30
N GLU A 141 -3.76 -19.66 -0.39
CA GLU A 141 -3.46 -18.62 0.60
C GLU A 141 -2.23 -18.98 1.45
N ARG A 142 -2.10 -20.24 1.88
CA ARG A 142 -0.92 -20.70 2.62
C ARG A 142 0.36 -20.56 1.79
N GLN A 143 0.32 -20.93 0.50
CA GLN A 143 1.45 -20.78 -0.39
C GLN A 143 1.84 -19.31 -0.59
N LEU A 144 0.86 -18.43 -0.80
CA LEU A 144 1.08 -16.99 -0.95
C LEU A 144 1.63 -16.34 0.33
N ALA A 145 1.14 -16.75 1.49
CA ALA A 145 1.64 -16.26 2.78
C ALA A 145 3.11 -16.66 3.04
N GLN A 146 3.54 -17.81 2.52
CA GLN A 146 4.90 -18.33 2.66
C GLN A 146 5.86 -17.93 1.52
N SER A 147 5.34 -17.28 0.48
CA SER A 147 6.12 -16.76 -0.65
C SER A 147 6.65 -15.35 -0.36
N GLU A 148 7.45 -14.82 -1.27
CA GLU A 148 7.89 -13.41 -1.24
C GLU A 148 6.73 -12.40 -1.28
N ALA A 149 5.55 -12.83 -1.77
CA ALA A 149 4.34 -12.02 -1.82
C ALA A 149 3.74 -11.72 -0.43
N VAL A 150 4.08 -12.52 0.59
CA VAL A 150 3.68 -12.38 2.01
C VAL A 150 2.22 -11.96 2.21
N GLN A 151 1.32 -12.57 1.44
CA GLN A 151 -0.10 -12.25 1.52
C GLN A 151 -0.67 -12.63 2.89
N ILE A 152 -1.49 -11.76 3.47
CA ILE A 152 -2.18 -12.04 4.73
C ILE A 152 -3.38 -12.93 4.42
N PRO A 153 -3.45 -14.18 4.94
CA PRO A 153 -4.56 -15.08 4.68
C PRO A 153 -5.89 -14.55 5.25
N LEU A 154 -6.97 -14.83 4.55
CA LEU A 154 -8.33 -14.53 4.98
C LEU A 154 -9.06 -15.77 5.53
N HIS A 155 -8.61 -16.98 5.19
CA HIS A 155 -9.15 -18.22 5.76
C HIS A 155 -8.69 -18.41 7.19
N ALA A 156 -9.64 -18.72 8.07
CA ALA A 156 -9.35 -19.02 9.47
C ALA A 156 -8.40 -20.22 9.59
N GLY A 157 -7.40 -20.11 10.46
CA GLY A 157 -6.42 -21.17 10.72
C GLY A 157 -5.30 -21.31 9.69
N VAL A 158 -5.26 -20.51 8.64
CA VAL A 158 -4.09 -20.42 7.76
C VAL A 158 -3.04 -19.53 8.42
N PRO A 159 -1.80 -20.03 8.65
CA PRO A 159 -0.74 -19.20 9.24
C PRO A 159 -0.38 -18.01 8.36
N GLY A 160 -0.30 -16.85 8.97
CA GLY A 160 0.19 -15.63 8.29
C GLY A 160 1.69 -15.63 8.01
N PRO A 161 2.19 -14.68 7.23
CA PRO A 161 3.60 -14.55 6.92
C PRO A 161 4.42 -14.14 8.15
N LYS A 162 5.70 -14.54 8.18
CA LYS A 162 6.58 -14.36 9.35
C LYS A 162 6.84 -12.90 9.72
N ASN A 163 7.04 -12.04 8.72
CA ASN A 163 7.49 -10.66 8.93
C ASN A 163 6.35 -9.63 8.89
N ILE A 164 5.13 -10.07 8.63
CA ILE A 164 3.95 -9.20 8.55
C ILE A 164 3.06 -9.47 9.77
N PRO A 165 2.65 -8.45 10.52
CA PRO A 165 1.70 -8.63 11.61
C PRO A 165 0.39 -9.24 11.13
N ALA A 166 -0.18 -10.17 11.90
CA ALA A 166 -1.49 -10.73 11.61
C ALA A 166 -2.57 -9.63 11.64
N ILE A 167 -3.59 -9.77 10.79
CA ILE A 167 -4.63 -8.74 10.60
C ILE A 167 -5.37 -8.40 11.91
N GLU A 168 -5.48 -9.35 12.82
CA GLU A 168 -6.13 -9.19 14.13
C GLU A 168 -5.29 -8.34 15.10
N THR A 169 -4.02 -8.09 14.80
CA THR A 169 -3.08 -7.35 15.66
C THR A 169 -3.09 -5.85 15.44
N PHE A 170 -3.82 -5.37 14.45
CA PHE A 170 -3.96 -3.95 14.15
C PHE A 170 -5.40 -3.62 13.73
N LYS A 171 -5.76 -2.34 13.82
CA LYS A 171 -7.04 -1.84 13.36
C LYS A 171 -7.00 -1.68 11.84
N PRO A 172 -7.78 -2.44 11.05
CA PRO A 172 -7.91 -2.16 9.64
C PRO A 172 -8.62 -0.82 9.41
N MET A 173 -8.23 -0.13 8.33
CA MET A 173 -8.94 1.07 7.88
C MET A 173 -10.34 0.68 7.41
N THR A 174 -11.36 1.39 7.90
CA THR A 174 -12.74 1.16 7.45
C THR A 174 -12.92 1.80 6.08
N LEU A 175 -12.86 0.98 5.02
CA LEU A 175 -12.93 1.43 3.63
C LEU A 175 -14.27 1.04 2.99
N ASP A 176 -14.89 2.00 2.33
CA ASP A 176 -15.86 1.74 1.27
C ASP A 176 -15.08 1.62 -0.05
N TYR A 177 -14.79 0.37 -0.45
CA TYR A 177 -13.98 0.08 -1.63
C TYR A 177 -14.62 0.61 -2.93
N ALA A 178 -15.94 0.57 -3.05
CA ALA A 178 -16.65 1.09 -4.22
C ALA A 178 -16.52 2.61 -4.31
N LYS A 179 -16.70 3.30 -3.18
CA LYS A 179 -16.50 4.75 -3.10
C LYS A 179 -15.05 5.13 -3.39
N ALA A 180 -14.06 4.43 -2.83
CA ALA A 180 -12.65 4.68 -3.10
C ALA A 180 -12.33 4.46 -4.59
N ALA A 181 -12.78 3.36 -5.17
CA ALA A 181 -12.57 3.05 -6.59
C ALA A 181 -13.17 4.12 -7.51
N SER A 182 -14.37 4.62 -7.21
CA SER A 182 -15.01 5.69 -8.00
C SER A 182 -14.25 7.02 -7.97
N ARG A 183 -13.35 7.21 -7.00
CA ARG A 183 -12.55 8.42 -6.86
C ARG A 183 -11.20 8.37 -7.57
N VAL A 184 -10.74 7.18 -8.02
CA VAL A 184 -9.37 7.00 -8.58
C VAL A 184 -9.09 7.98 -9.71
N ASP A 185 -9.96 8.09 -10.71
CA ASP A 185 -9.74 8.94 -11.88
C ASP A 185 -9.69 10.44 -11.52
N ASP A 186 -10.60 10.89 -10.65
CA ASP A 186 -10.64 12.29 -10.19
C ASP A 186 -9.39 12.61 -9.37
N VAL A 187 -9.06 11.78 -8.40
CA VAL A 187 -7.90 11.95 -7.52
C VAL A 187 -6.60 11.91 -8.32
N THR A 188 -6.47 11.03 -9.29
CA THR A 188 -5.29 10.94 -10.17
C THR A 188 -5.05 12.25 -10.92
N LYS A 189 -6.09 12.83 -11.52
CA LYS A 189 -6.01 14.11 -12.23
C LYS A 189 -5.67 15.26 -11.28
N ARG A 190 -6.28 15.28 -10.12
CA ARG A 190 -6.02 16.27 -9.06
C ARG A 190 -4.58 16.22 -8.60
N LEU A 191 -4.04 15.03 -8.36
CA LEU A 191 -2.65 14.85 -7.94
C LEU A 191 -1.65 15.18 -9.04
N ALA A 192 -1.94 14.86 -10.31
CA ALA A 192 -1.10 15.30 -11.42
C ALA A 192 -0.92 16.83 -11.41
N THR A 193 -1.99 17.58 -11.13
CA THR A 193 -1.93 19.03 -11.00
C THR A 193 -1.16 19.48 -9.77
N ILE A 194 -1.44 18.93 -8.60
CA ILE A 194 -0.82 19.33 -7.32
C ILE A 194 0.67 19.00 -7.34
N LEU A 195 1.05 17.82 -7.79
CA LEU A 195 2.42 17.33 -7.78
C LEU A 195 3.22 17.79 -9.01
N GLY A 196 2.56 18.14 -10.10
CA GLY A 196 3.20 18.57 -11.35
C GLY A 196 3.74 17.37 -12.14
N LEU A 197 2.93 16.28 -12.26
CA LEU A 197 3.26 15.03 -12.94
C LEU A 197 2.68 14.97 -14.35
#